data_9318a1fa043a3071a92d19fe3bae815d
#
_entry.id   9318a1fa043a3071a92d19fe3bae815d
#
_cell.length_a   1.000
_cell.length_b   1.000
_cell.length_c   1.000
_cell.angle_alpha   90.00
_cell.angle_beta   90.00
_cell.angle_gamma   90.00
#
_symmetry.space_group_name_H-M   'P 1'
#
loop_
_entity.id
_entity.type
_entity.pdbx_description
1 polymer ?
#
loop_
_entity_poly.entity_id
_entity_poly.type
_entity_poly.pdbx_seq_one_letter_code
_entity_poly.pdbx_strand_id
1 'polypeptide(L)'
;MSKEEKPAAATQEAPGAENAKPAEDQKVEYSTSGGLLRRLAQNNISLAFTSYQSGLLYFVGRNVEGGINVHQAAMPKPMGLCLDGGNGLVMTAGFQIMRFENVLEADQRINNAFDACYVPRRVHVTGYLDAHDVGLDGDGEVIFVNTRYNCLATTSTKHSFDVVWKPPFIGALVDEDRCHLNGLAMEDGKPRYVTAVSRSNTIDGWRDRRADGGIVIDVISNEIVCEGLSMPHSPRMHNGELWVLNSGTGDLGVVNFTKGKKGKGEFEPRVFCPGFLRGLAFHGNFAFVGLSKPRYKRFEGLALEQRLKDADSEPWCGVQIIDLSSGACVDWFRIDGAIAELYDLEVIVGYACPMAVPPASEEAASLITFVAQEFAEDKA
;
A
#
# COMPACT_ATOMS: atom_id res chain seq x y z
N MET A 1 -38.71 -27.66 36.83
CA MET A 1 -37.25 -27.44 36.64
C MET A 1 -36.94 -27.87 35.22
N SER A 2 -37.08 -26.96 34.29
CA SER A 2 -36.75 -27.15 32.86
C SER A 2 -35.32 -26.68 32.64
N LYS A 3 -34.47 -27.55 32.10
CA LYS A 3 -33.12 -27.23 31.70
C LYS A 3 -33.19 -26.50 30.34
N GLU A 4 -32.78 -25.26 30.31
CA GLU A 4 -32.47 -24.55 29.06
C GLU A 4 -31.15 -25.05 28.49
N GLU A 5 -31.21 -25.64 27.30
CA GLU A 5 -30.06 -25.95 26.49
C GLU A 5 -29.58 -24.68 25.79
N LYS A 6 -28.31 -24.32 26.00
CA LYS A 6 -27.62 -23.29 25.23
C LYS A 6 -27.40 -23.78 23.81
N PRO A 7 -27.64 -22.97 22.76
CA PRO A 7 -27.29 -23.36 21.40
C PRO A 7 -25.77 -23.35 21.23
N ALA A 8 -25.24 -24.43 20.63
CA ALA A 8 -23.86 -24.56 20.23
C ALA A 8 -23.54 -23.53 19.13
N ALA A 9 -22.43 -22.82 19.29
CA ALA A 9 -21.88 -21.96 18.26
C ALA A 9 -21.47 -22.79 17.04
N ALA A 10 -22.16 -22.59 15.93
CA ALA A 10 -21.74 -23.13 14.65
C ALA A 10 -20.47 -22.40 14.19
N THR A 11 -19.36 -23.12 14.15
CA THR A 11 -18.17 -22.73 13.43
C THR A 11 -18.48 -22.72 11.93
N GLN A 12 -18.75 -21.54 11.36
CA GLN A 12 -18.77 -21.38 9.91
C GLN A 12 -17.31 -21.45 9.42
N GLU A 13 -17.00 -22.52 8.71
CA GLU A 13 -15.79 -22.63 7.90
C GLU A 13 -15.82 -21.51 6.85
N ALA A 14 -14.69 -20.81 6.72
CA ALA A 14 -14.50 -19.82 5.69
C ALA A 14 -14.71 -20.45 4.30
N PRO A 15 -15.40 -19.77 3.35
CA PRO A 15 -15.64 -20.33 2.02
C PRO A 15 -14.32 -20.63 1.33
N GLY A 16 -14.20 -21.85 0.85
CA GLY A 16 -13.05 -22.57 0.40
C GLY A 16 -12.03 -21.78 -0.40
N ALA A 17 -10.78 -21.89 0.01
CA ALA A 17 -9.66 -21.80 -0.89
C ALA A 17 -9.78 -22.97 -1.89
N GLU A 18 -10.39 -22.74 -3.05
CA GLU A 18 -10.28 -23.68 -4.17
C GLU A 18 -8.79 -23.84 -4.46
N ASN A 19 -8.33 -25.08 -4.34
CA ASN A 19 -7.00 -25.56 -4.66
C ASN A 19 -6.63 -25.14 -6.10
N ALA A 20 -6.00 -23.97 -6.24
CA ALA A 20 -5.15 -23.74 -7.38
C ALA A 20 -4.03 -24.77 -7.30
N LYS A 21 -3.85 -25.59 -8.34
CA LYS A 21 -2.68 -26.46 -8.48
C LYS A 21 -1.45 -25.62 -8.10
N PRO A 22 -0.48 -26.20 -7.35
CA PRO A 22 0.79 -25.52 -7.13
C PRO A 22 1.32 -25.08 -8.50
N ALA A 23 1.56 -23.80 -8.67
CA ALA A 23 2.32 -23.33 -9.84
C ALA A 23 3.64 -24.09 -9.78
N GLU A 24 3.94 -24.84 -10.83
CA GLU A 24 5.28 -25.41 -11.03
C GLU A 24 6.30 -24.33 -10.66
N ASP A 25 7.44 -24.71 -10.08
CA ASP A 25 8.53 -23.84 -9.60
C ASP A 25 8.94 -22.79 -10.65
N GLN A 26 8.11 -21.76 -10.86
CA GLN A 26 8.45 -20.65 -11.71
C GLN A 26 9.41 -19.75 -10.93
N LYS A 27 10.65 -19.80 -11.34
CA LYS A 27 11.71 -18.93 -10.82
C LYS A 27 11.29 -17.46 -10.92
N VAL A 28 11.46 -16.74 -9.84
CA VAL A 28 11.26 -15.27 -9.87
C VAL A 28 12.47 -14.62 -10.53
N GLU A 29 12.20 -13.77 -11.53
CA GLU A 29 13.22 -13.05 -12.26
C GLU A 29 12.94 -11.54 -12.18
N TYR A 30 14.02 -10.76 -12.05
CA TYR A 30 13.97 -9.30 -12.01
C TYR A 30 14.64 -8.73 -13.24
N SER A 31 13.98 -7.74 -13.86
CA SER A 31 14.54 -6.98 -14.95
C SER A 31 14.28 -5.49 -14.77
N THR A 32 15.11 -4.67 -15.39
CA THR A 32 15.02 -3.20 -15.27
C THR A 32 15.26 -2.53 -16.60
N SER A 33 14.72 -1.32 -16.76
CA SER A 33 15.16 -0.42 -17.83
C SER A 33 16.64 -0.07 -17.67
N GLY A 34 17.31 0.23 -18.76
CA GLY A 34 18.72 0.64 -18.75
C GLY A 34 18.99 1.96 -18.00
N GLY A 35 17.94 2.76 -17.74
CA GLY A 35 18.04 4.03 -17.04
C GLY A 35 17.83 3.98 -15.54
N LEU A 36 17.20 2.91 -15.01
CA LEU A 36 16.76 2.83 -13.62
C LEU A 36 17.89 3.09 -12.62
N LEU A 37 19.00 2.38 -12.76
CA LEU A 37 20.14 2.52 -11.86
C LEU A 37 20.62 3.98 -11.76
N ARG A 38 20.77 4.63 -12.92
CA ARG A 38 21.17 6.03 -12.98
C ARG A 38 20.14 6.94 -12.33
N ARG A 39 18.84 6.70 -12.53
CA ARG A 39 17.76 7.48 -11.92
C ARG A 39 17.77 7.38 -10.41
N LEU A 40 17.86 6.16 -9.86
CA LEU A 40 17.99 5.94 -8.42
C LEU A 40 19.21 6.68 -7.85
N ALA A 41 20.34 6.65 -8.57
CA ALA A 41 21.55 7.33 -8.15
C ALA A 41 21.43 8.86 -8.17
N GLN A 42 20.92 9.43 -9.27
CA GLN A 42 20.81 10.89 -9.44
C GLN A 42 19.83 11.53 -8.44
N ASN A 43 18.78 10.82 -8.06
CA ASN A 43 17.79 11.31 -7.10
C ASN A 43 18.10 10.88 -5.67
N ASN A 44 19.15 10.08 -5.46
CA ASN A 44 19.51 9.49 -4.17
C ASN A 44 18.32 8.82 -3.47
N ILE A 45 17.66 7.92 -4.21
CA ILE A 45 16.47 7.19 -3.76
C ILE A 45 16.63 5.69 -3.93
N SER A 46 15.78 4.97 -3.23
CA SER A 46 15.45 3.56 -3.41
C SER A 46 13.94 3.38 -3.34
N LEU A 47 13.43 2.20 -3.70
CA LEU A 47 12.01 1.88 -3.69
C LEU A 47 11.73 0.86 -2.60
N ALA A 48 10.59 1.00 -1.91
CA ALA A 48 10.03 -0.03 -1.06
C ALA A 48 8.64 -0.38 -1.57
N PHE A 49 8.30 -1.66 -1.64
CA PHE A 49 6.94 -2.09 -1.99
C PHE A 49 6.56 -3.41 -1.34
N THR A 50 5.27 -3.61 -1.17
CA THR A 50 4.70 -4.80 -0.55
C THR A 50 4.04 -5.71 -1.57
N SER A 51 4.01 -7.02 -1.28
CA SER A 51 3.21 -8.00 -1.99
C SER A 51 2.61 -8.99 -0.98
N TYR A 52 1.30 -8.96 -0.81
CA TYR A 52 0.65 -9.89 0.09
C TYR A 52 0.54 -11.31 -0.49
N GLN A 53 0.63 -11.45 -1.82
CA GLN A 53 0.66 -12.75 -2.49
C GLN A 53 1.94 -13.50 -2.16
N SER A 54 3.08 -12.82 -2.22
CA SER A 54 4.38 -13.42 -1.91
C SER A 54 4.72 -13.41 -0.41
N GLY A 55 4.03 -12.58 0.39
CA GLY A 55 4.36 -12.39 1.80
C GLY A 55 5.68 -11.65 2.00
N LEU A 56 6.01 -10.71 1.12
CA LEU A 56 7.31 -10.05 1.12
C LEU A 56 7.18 -8.52 1.10
N LEU A 57 8.04 -7.86 1.85
CA LEU A 57 8.43 -6.47 1.68
C LEU A 57 9.72 -6.43 0.86
N TYR A 58 9.70 -5.69 -0.22
CA TYR A 58 10.82 -5.53 -1.15
C TYR A 58 11.48 -4.17 -0.99
N PHE A 59 12.80 -4.14 -1.16
CA PHE A 59 13.55 -2.92 -1.39
C PHE A 59 14.33 -3.06 -2.69
N VAL A 60 14.22 -2.07 -3.57
CA VAL A 60 14.98 -1.98 -4.81
C VAL A 60 15.88 -0.76 -4.75
N GLY A 61 17.16 -0.99 -4.73
CA GLY A 61 18.16 0.04 -4.57
C GLY A 61 19.42 -0.25 -5.37
N ARG A 62 20.53 0.29 -4.91
CA ARG A 62 21.85 0.18 -5.55
C ARG A 62 22.83 -0.50 -4.60
N ASN A 63 23.53 -1.51 -5.05
CA ASN A 63 24.62 -2.10 -4.28
C ASN A 63 25.89 -1.25 -4.37
N VAL A 64 26.88 -1.57 -3.53
CA VAL A 64 28.18 -0.87 -3.46
C VAL A 64 29.01 -1.02 -4.73
N GLU A 65 28.74 -2.04 -5.54
CA GLU A 65 29.42 -2.34 -6.80
C GLU A 65 28.81 -1.56 -7.98
N GLY A 66 27.72 -0.81 -7.73
CA GLY A 66 27.03 -0.02 -8.74
C GLY A 66 26.00 -0.79 -9.56
N GLY A 67 25.52 -1.93 -9.08
CA GLY A 67 24.41 -2.69 -9.64
C GLY A 67 23.09 -2.44 -8.92
N ILE A 68 21.98 -2.96 -9.48
CA ILE A 68 20.69 -3.00 -8.79
C ILE A 68 20.77 -4.07 -7.68
N ASN A 69 20.28 -3.71 -6.50
CA ASN A 69 20.05 -4.62 -5.39
C ASN A 69 18.55 -4.81 -5.17
N VAL A 70 18.12 -6.05 -4.96
CA VAL A 70 16.74 -6.38 -4.55
C VAL A 70 16.82 -7.13 -3.23
N HIS A 71 16.43 -6.45 -2.16
CA HIS A 71 16.29 -7.08 -0.84
C HIS A 71 14.85 -7.50 -0.60
N GLN A 72 14.66 -8.64 0.05
CA GLN A 72 13.35 -9.23 0.38
C GLN A 72 13.30 -9.58 1.85
N ALA A 73 12.23 -9.12 2.53
CA ALA A 73 11.99 -9.46 3.93
C ALA A 73 10.61 -10.13 4.07
N ALA A 74 10.56 -11.31 4.67
CA ALA A 74 9.33 -12.04 4.90
C ALA A 74 8.44 -11.33 5.91
N MET A 75 7.17 -11.09 5.51
CA MET A 75 6.18 -10.35 6.30
C MET A 75 4.83 -11.08 6.28
N PRO A 76 4.05 -11.04 7.35
CA PRO A 76 2.74 -11.71 7.38
C PRO A 76 1.71 -10.93 6.54
N LYS A 77 1.52 -11.30 5.26
CA LYS A 77 0.54 -10.68 4.35
C LYS A 77 0.65 -9.13 4.31
N PRO A 78 1.80 -8.57 3.87
CA PRO A 78 2.02 -7.12 3.88
C PRO A 78 1.15 -6.42 2.83
N MET A 79 0.54 -5.29 3.20
CA MET A 79 -0.37 -4.51 2.37
C MET A 79 0.03 -3.04 2.34
N GLY A 80 -0.72 -2.13 2.97
CA GLY A 80 -0.41 -0.71 2.99
C GLY A 80 0.94 -0.39 3.61
N LEU A 81 1.63 0.59 3.07
CA LEU A 81 2.97 1.03 3.45
C LEU A 81 3.02 2.56 3.47
N CYS A 82 3.64 3.15 4.49
CA CYS A 82 4.00 4.57 4.48
C CYS A 82 5.32 4.83 5.20
N LEU A 83 6.00 5.90 4.82
CA LEU A 83 7.19 6.41 5.52
C LEU A 83 6.78 7.40 6.60
N ASP A 84 7.52 7.44 7.71
CA ASP A 84 7.23 8.37 8.81
C ASP A 84 7.88 9.75 8.66
N GLY A 85 8.35 10.09 7.47
CA GLY A 85 9.00 11.37 7.17
C GLY A 85 10.38 11.54 7.82
N GLY A 86 10.76 10.64 8.71
CA GLY A 86 12.04 10.57 9.40
C GLY A 86 12.83 9.35 8.96
N ASN A 87 12.97 8.40 9.86
CA ASN A 87 13.85 7.26 9.67
C ASN A 87 13.13 5.91 9.81
N GLY A 88 11.81 5.88 9.77
CA GLY A 88 11.00 4.69 9.94
C GLY A 88 10.01 4.45 8.80
N LEU A 89 9.34 3.32 8.87
CA LEU A 89 8.21 2.98 8.02
C LEU A 89 7.10 2.28 8.82
N VAL A 90 5.87 2.44 8.37
CA VAL A 90 4.69 1.77 8.94
C VAL A 90 4.06 0.90 7.87
N MET A 91 3.66 -0.30 8.25
CA MET A 91 3.08 -1.26 7.34
C MET A 91 1.88 -1.97 7.98
N THR A 92 0.82 -2.16 7.19
CA THR A 92 -0.27 -3.06 7.56
C THR A 92 0.11 -4.48 7.15
N ALA A 93 -0.04 -5.44 8.06
CA ALA A 93 0.45 -6.79 7.83
C ALA A 93 -0.44 -7.87 8.48
N GLY A 94 -1.29 -8.51 7.69
CA GLY A 94 -2.19 -9.55 8.15
C GLY A 94 -3.18 -9.06 9.22
N PHE A 95 -2.93 -9.40 10.47
CA PHE A 95 -3.72 -8.99 11.62
C PHE A 95 -2.99 -7.97 12.53
N GLN A 96 -1.99 -7.27 11.97
CA GLN A 96 -1.08 -6.39 12.70
C GLN A 96 -0.84 -5.08 11.94
N ILE A 97 -0.55 -4.03 12.70
CA ILE A 97 0.09 -2.80 12.21
C ILE A 97 1.50 -2.78 12.79
N MET A 98 2.49 -2.70 11.93
CA MET A 98 3.90 -2.76 12.30
C MET A 98 4.58 -1.44 12.03
N ARG A 99 5.39 -0.96 12.98
CA ARG A 99 6.26 0.19 12.80
C ARG A 99 7.71 -0.26 12.90
N PHE A 100 8.49 0.10 11.91
CA PHE A 100 9.91 -0.20 11.78
C PHE A 100 10.70 1.09 11.92
N GLU A 101 11.85 0.98 12.57
CA GLU A 101 12.82 2.07 12.70
C GLU A 101 14.11 1.67 11.98
N ASN A 102 14.71 2.57 11.23
CA ASN A 102 16.07 2.38 10.75
C ASN A 102 17.02 2.55 11.95
N VAL A 103 17.79 1.51 12.23
CA VAL A 103 18.65 1.48 13.40
C VAL A 103 20.12 1.82 13.10
N LEU A 104 20.41 2.22 11.85
CA LEU A 104 21.77 2.61 11.45
C LEU A 104 21.96 4.12 11.53
N GLU A 105 23.11 4.51 12.05
CA GLU A 105 23.60 5.88 11.91
C GLU A 105 24.11 6.13 10.47
N ALA A 106 24.27 7.39 10.09
CA ALA A 106 24.52 7.80 8.70
C ALA A 106 25.76 7.16 8.05
N ASP A 107 26.77 6.84 8.85
CA ASP A 107 28.04 6.23 8.40
C ASP A 107 28.10 4.72 8.62
N GLN A 108 27.08 4.14 9.25
CA GLN A 108 27.03 2.71 9.52
C GLN A 108 26.52 1.92 8.32
N ARG A 109 26.99 0.68 8.22
CA ARG A 109 26.57 -0.29 7.19
C ARG A 109 26.45 -1.67 7.80
N ILE A 110 25.41 -2.42 7.42
CA ILE A 110 25.32 -3.85 7.71
C ILE A 110 25.94 -4.61 6.53
N ASN A 111 26.77 -5.59 6.83
CA ASN A 111 27.48 -6.42 5.85
C ASN A 111 28.27 -5.61 4.80
N ASN A 112 28.74 -4.41 5.15
CA ASN A 112 29.43 -3.47 4.26
C ASN A 112 28.60 -3.09 3.01
N ALA A 113 27.30 -3.29 3.00
CA ALA A 113 26.41 -3.11 1.86
C ALA A 113 25.20 -2.22 2.17
N PHE A 114 24.42 -2.59 3.18
CA PHE A 114 23.15 -1.95 3.48
C PHE A 114 23.35 -0.66 4.30
N ASP A 115 22.78 0.44 3.83
CA ASP A 115 22.90 1.78 4.43
C ASP A 115 21.65 2.21 5.21
N ALA A 116 20.61 1.39 5.21
CA ALA A 116 19.49 1.47 6.14
C ALA A 116 19.07 0.05 6.55
N CYS A 117 18.70 -0.12 7.81
CA CYS A 117 18.20 -1.38 8.35
C CYS A 117 16.93 -1.13 9.17
N TYR A 118 15.78 -1.44 8.56
CA TYR A 118 14.46 -1.28 9.16
C TYR A 118 14.16 -2.47 10.06
N VAL A 119 14.07 -2.23 11.37
CA VAL A 119 13.81 -3.24 12.40
C VAL A 119 12.44 -2.99 13.02
N PRO A 120 11.58 -4.01 13.17
CA PRO A 120 10.28 -3.83 13.82
C PRO A 120 10.46 -3.45 15.29
N ARG A 121 9.89 -2.31 15.70
CA ARG A 121 10.00 -1.81 17.08
C ARG A 121 8.66 -1.70 17.77
N ARG A 122 7.57 -1.56 17.03
CA ARG A 122 6.20 -1.57 17.57
C ARG A 122 5.32 -2.45 16.70
N VAL A 123 4.50 -3.27 17.36
CA VAL A 123 3.53 -4.14 16.69
C VAL A 123 2.21 -4.03 17.45
N HIS A 124 1.17 -3.57 16.77
CA HIS A 124 -0.19 -3.57 17.29
C HIS A 124 -0.97 -4.73 16.69
N VAL A 125 -1.51 -5.60 17.55
CA VAL A 125 -2.35 -6.73 17.13
C VAL A 125 -3.80 -6.25 17.04
N THR A 126 -4.30 -6.16 15.81
CA THR A 126 -5.63 -5.61 15.53
C THR A 126 -6.70 -6.66 15.27
N GLY A 127 -6.31 -7.90 14.99
CA GLY A 127 -7.16 -8.88 14.33
C GLY A 127 -7.21 -8.67 12.81
N TYR A 128 -7.88 -9.55 12.09
CA TYR A 128 -7.98 -9.46 10.63
C TYR A 128 -8.97 -8.36 10.21
N LEU A 129 -8.46 -7.20 9.86
CA LEU A 129 -9.23 -6.03 9.44
C LEU A 129 -9.19 -5.79 7.92
N ASP A 130 -8.35 -6.52 7.22
CA ASP A 130 -8.03 -6.31 5.80
C ASP A 130 -7.62 -4.84 5.55
N ALA A 131 -6.63 -4.39 6.34
CA ALA A 131 -6.19 -2.99 6.37
C ALA A 131 -5.43 -2.64 5.08
N HIS A 132 -6.10 -1.88 4.19
CA HIS A 132 -5.66 -1.68 2.81
C HIS A 132 -4.62 -0.57 2.64
N ASP A 133 -4.72 0.51 3.37
CA ASP A 133 -3.82 1.66 3.25
C ASP A 133 -3.51 2.24 4.63
N VAL A 134 -2.42 2.98 4.75
CA VAL A 134 -1.95 3.54 6.02
C VAL A 134 -1.29 4.89 5.80
N GLY A 135 -1.43 5.77 6.78
CA GLY A 135 -0.75 7.06 6.85
C GLY A 135 -0.43 7.43 8.29
N LEU A 136 0.28 8.51 8.47
CA LEU A 136 0.58 9.08 9.77
C LEU A 136 -0.05 10.46 9.89
N ASP A 137 -0.64 10.75 11.02
CA ASP A 137 -1.13 12.10 11.32
C ASP A 137 0.02 13.05 11.74
N GLY A 138 -0.34 14.30 12.03
CA GLY A 138 0.63 15.32 12.41
C GLY A 138 1.38 15.06 13.72
N ASP A 139 0.85 14.18 14.57
CA ASP A 139 1.46 13.75 15.83
C ASP A 139 2.24 12.42 15.67
N GLY A 140 2.25 11.85 14.46
CA GLY A 140 2.90 10.58 14.13
C GLY A 140 2.08 9.36 14.52
N GLU A 141 0.78 9.55 14.83
CA GLU A 141 -0.13 8.44 15.11
C GLU A 141 -0.60 7.78 13.82
N VAL A 142 -0.77 6.47 13.87
CA VAL A 142 -1.14 5.67 12.70
C VAL A 142 -2.62 5.84 12.39
N ILE A 143 -2.94 6.21 11.16
CA ILE A 143 -4.28 6.16 10.59
C ILE A 143 -4.30 5.12 9.48
N PHE A 144 -5.24 4.17 9.52
CA PHE A 144 -5.31 3.13 8.50
C PHE A 144 -6.75 2.89 8.01
N VAL A 145 -6.84 2.37 6.80
CA VAL A 145 -8.11 1.99 6.18
C VAL A 145 -8.51 0.60 6.67
N ASN A 146 -9.58 0.52 7.46
CA ASN A 146 -10.18 -0.72 7.89
C ASN A 146 -11.29 -1.13 6.90
N THR A 147 -10.96 -1.93 5.92
CA THR A 147 -11.87 -2.31 4.83
C THR A 147 -13.03 -3.17 5.32
N ARG A 148 -12.78 -4.13 6.23
CA ARG A 148 -13.82 -5.01 6.75
C ARG A 148 -14.91 -4.24 7.51
N TYR A 149 -14.53 -3.19 8.25
CA TYR A 149 -15.47 -2.36 9.02
C TYR A 149 -15.83 -1.06 8.32
N ASN A 150 -15.30 -0.82 7.10
CA ASN A 150 -15.59 0.36 6.27
C ASN A 150 -15.35 1.69 6.98
N CYS A 151 -14.20 1.84 7.63
CA CYS A 151 -13.86 3.04 8.37
C CYS A 151 -12.36 3.38 8.27
N LEU A 152 -12.01 4.60 8.61
CA LEU A 152 -10.66 4.95 9.03
C LEU A 152 -10.54 4.66 10.53
N ALA A 153 -9.43 4.07 10.90
CA ALA A 153 -9.15 3.66 12.26
C ALA A 153 -7.72 4.04 12.67
N THR A 154 -7.47 4.06 13.96
CA THR A 154 -6.16 4.18 14.56
C THR A 154 -5.88 3.00 15.48
N THR A 155 -4.63 2.83 15.89
CA THR A 155 -4.24 1.80 16.84
C THR A 155 -4.79 2.11 18.23
N SER A 156 -5.13 1.08 18.99
CA SER A 156 -5.65 1.21 20.36
C SER A 156 -4.79 0.40 21.33
N THR A 157 -4.62 0.90 22.54
CA THR A 157 -3.92 0.17 23.61
C THR A 157 -4.80 -0.88 24.29
N LYS A 158 -6.12 -0.83 24.08
CA LYS A 158 -7.10 -1.70 24.73
C LYS A 158 -7.94 -2.51 23.76
N HIS A 159 -8.31 -1.92 22.65
CA HIS A 159 -9.19 -2.52 21.64
C HIS A 159 -8.41 -2.92 20.38
N SER A 160 -9.03 -3.64 19.50
CA SER A 160 -8.45 -3.97 18.19
C SER A 160 -8.11 -2.72 17.37
N PHE A 161 -8.93 -1.68 17.47
CA PHE A 161 -8.77 -0.37 16.88
C PHE A 161 -9.71 0.65 17.50
N ASP A 162 -9.40 1.93 17.33
CA ASP A 162 -10.31 3.03 17.62
C ASP A 162 -10.75 3.68 16.30
N VAL A 163 -12.04 4.02 16.19
CA VAL A 163 -12.61 4.58 14.95
C VAL A 163 -12.31 6.07 14.86
N VAL A 164 -11.73 6.48 13.74
CA VAL A 164 -11.45 7.90 13.44
C VAL A 164 -12.57 8.50 12.61
N TRP A 165 -13.03 7.79 11.59
CA TRP A 165 -14.07 8.25 10.67
C TRP A 165 -14.70 7.08 9.91
N LYS A 166 -15.93 7.25 9.44
CA LYS A 166 -16.58 6.32 8.50
C LYS A 166 -17.38 7.08 7.45
N PRO A 167 -17.57 6.52 6.23
CA PRO A 167 -18.46 7.12 5.24
C PRO A 167 -19.88 7.33 5.78
N PRO A 168 -20.51 8.49 5.52
CA PRO A 168 -21.86 8.78 6.04
C PRO A 168 -22.93 7.77 5.63
N PHE A 169 -22.75 7.11 4.49
CA PHE A 169 -23.70 6.11 3.99
C PHE A 169 -23.54 4.72 4.64
N ILE A 170 -22.49 4.49 5.43
CA ILE A 170 -22.30 3.26 6.20
C ILE A 170 -23.14 3.33 7.48
N GLY A 171 -24.18 2.51 7.55
CA GLY A 171 -25.15 2.55 8.64
C GLY A 171 -24.64 1.99 9.97
N ALA A 172 -23.79 0.97 9.94
CA ALA A 172 -23.25 0.32 11.12
C ALA A 172 -21.81 -0.14 10.90
N LEU A 173 -20.99 -0.13 11.98
CA LEU A 173 -19.66 -0.73 12.00
C LEU A 173 -19.81 -2.21 12.34
N VAL A 174 -19.81 -3.03 11.33
CA VAL A 174 -19.91 -4.50 11.42
C VAL A 174 -18.85 -5.12 10.51
N ASP A 175 -18.49 -6.36 10.79
CA ASP A 175 -17.49 -7.12 10.03
C ASP A 175 -18.07 -7.58 8.68
N GLU A 176 -18.31 -6.60 7.82
CA GLU A 176 -18.86 -6.76 6.47
C GLU A 176 -18.20 -5.76 5.52
N ASP A 177 -17.45 -6.24 4.55
CA ASP A 177 -16.91 -5.38 3.49
C ASP A 177 -18.03 -4.88 2.56
N ARG A 178 -18.62 -3.72 2.89
CA ARG A 178 -19.80 -3.18 2.20
C ARG A 178 -19.47 -2.31 1.00
N CYS A 179 -18.52 -1.38 1.16
CA CYS A 179 -18.14 -0.41 0.12
C CYS A 179 -16.76 -0.64 -0.46
N HIS A 180 -15.98 -1.53 0.14
CA HIS A 180 -14.58 -1.77 -0.15
C HIS A 180 -13.77 -0.47 -0.09
N LEU A 181 -13.76 0.13 1.12
CA LEU A 181 -12.91 1.28 1.43
C LEU A 181 -11.45 0.82 1.32
N ASN A 182 -10.62 1.49 0.51
CA ASN A 182 -9.31 0.92 0.18
C ASN A 182 -8.13 1.86 0.14
N GLY A 183 -8.31 3.16 -0.07
CA GLY A 183 -7.18 4.08 -0.17
C GLY A 183 -7.34 5.32 0.70
N LEU A 184 -6.23 5.89 1.15
CA LEU A 184 -6.15 7.05 2.03
C LEU A 184 -5.13 8.06 1.50
N ALA A 185 -5.56 9.30 1.27
CA ALA A 185 -4.68 10.43 1.07
C ALA A 185 -4.63 11.28 2.34
N MET A 186 -3.42 11.53 2.83
CA MET A 186 -3.15 12.48 3.90
C MET A 186 -2.84 13.86 3.31
N GLU A 187 -3.28 14.94 3.99
CA GLU A 187 -2.92 16.31 3.68
C GLU A 187 -2.71 17.07 5.00
N ASP A 188 -1.59 17.74 5.13
CA ASP A 188 -1.21 18.51 6.35
C ASP A 188 -1.34 17.69 7.65
N GLY A 189 -0.90 16.43 7.61
CA GLY A 189 -0.96 15.53 8.77
C GLY A 189 -2.37 15.09 9.16
N LYS A 190 -3.35 15.13 8.23
CA LYS A 190 -4.74 14.72 8.49
C LYS A 190 -5.27 13.85 7.36
N PRO A 191 -6.17 12.89 7.66
CA PRO A 191 -6.95 12.21 6.63
C PRO A 191 -7.74 13.22 5.80
N ARG A 192 -7.53 13.20 4.49
CA ARG A 192 -8.17 14.17 3.60
C ARG A 192 -9.11 13.51 2.61
N TYR A 193 -8.63 12.53 1.85
CA TYR A 193 -9.46 11.82 0.88
C TYR A 193 -9.34 10.32 1.05
N VAL A 194 -10.45 9.63 0.82
CA VAL A 194 -10.47 8.16 0.76
C VAL A 194 -11.11 7.69 -0.53
N THR A 195 -10.69 6.52 -0.99
CA THR A 195 -11.31 5.83 -2.12
C THR A 195 -12.13 4.64 -1.64
N ALA A 196 -13.26 4.39 -2.31
CA ALA A 196 -14.04 3.17 -2.15
C ALA A 196 -14.50 2.64 -3.52
N VAL A 197 -14.67 1.33 -3.64
CA VAL A 197 -15.11 0.71 -4.89
C VAL A 197 -16.57 1.00 -5.20
N SER A 198 -17.38 1.30 -4.19
CA SER A 198 -18.75 1.76 -4.43
C SER A 198 -19.37 2.44 -3.21
N ARG A 199 -20.48 3.14 -3.46
CA ARG A 199 -21.37 3.68 -2.42
C ARG A 199 -22.35 2.60 -1.94
N SER A 200 -21.85 1.44 -1.51
CA SER A 200 -22.69 0.34 -1.02
C SER A 200 -22.74 0.33 0.52
N ASN A 201 -23.89 -0.04 1.09
CA ASN A 201 -24.08 -0.30 2.52
C ASN A 201 -24.61 -1.73 2.76
N THR A 202 -24.37 -2.63 1.82
CA THR A 202 -24.73 -4.05 1.92
C THR A 202 -23.47 -4.90 1.78
N ILE A 203 -23.41 -6.03 2.51
CA ILE A 203 -22.30 -6.96 2.44
C ILE A 203 -21.93 -7.29 0.99
N ASP A 204 -20.64 -7.21 0.65
CA ASP A 204 -20.09 -7.47 -0.69
C ASP A 204 -20.76 -6.66 -1.83
N GLY A 205 -21.59 -5.66 -1.53
CA GLY A 205 -22.36 -4.91 -2.52
C GLY A 205 -21.54 -4.07 -3.50
N TRP A 206 -20.24 -3.97 -3.27
CA TRP A 206 -19.28 -3.36 -4.18
C TRP A 206 -18.92 -4.25 -5.38
N ARG A 207 -19.09 -5.60 -5.26
CA ARG A 207 -18.59 -6.56 -6.26
C ARG A 207 -19.21 -6.34 -7.63
N ASP A 208 -20.50 -6.06 -7.68
CA ASP A 208 -21.24 -5.83 -8.94
C ASP A 208 -21.07 -4.39 -9.49
N ARG A 209 -20.36 -3.53 -8.75
CA ARG A 209 -20.15 -2.11 -9.09
C ARG A 209 -18.70 -1.76 -9.40
N ARG A 210 -17.87 -2.77 -9.65
CA ARG A 210 -16.43 -2.60 -9.87
C ARG A 210 -16.08 -1.77 -11.11
N ALA A 211 -16.95 -1.78 -12.12
CA ALA A 211 -16.67 -1.15 -13.41
C ALA A 211 -16.73 0.39 -13.35
N ASP A 212 -17.67 0.95 -12.56
CA ASP A 212 -17.99 2.38 -12.56
C ASP A 212 -18.55 2.92 -11.22
N GLY A 213 -18.64 2.07 -10.20
CA GLY A 213 -19.18 2.44 -8.89
C GLY A 213 -18.20 3.19 -7.99
N GLY A 214 -16.93 3.30 -8.38
CA GLY A 214 -15.85 3.84 -7.59
C GLY A 214 -16.01 5.33 -7.29
N ILE A 215 -15.64 5.70 -6.06
CA ILE A 215 -15.82 7.05 -5.52
C ILE A 215 -14.58 7.52 -4.78
N VAL A 216 -14.43 8.84 -4.74
CA VAL A 216 -13.53 9.54 -3.80
C VAL A 216 -14.38 10.37 -2.84
N ILE A 217 -14.09 10.27 -1.56
CA ILE A 217 -14.80 10.97 -0.49
C ILE A 217 -13.83 11.92 0.21
N ASP A 218 -14.25 13.15 0.41
CA ASP A 218 -13.56 14.10 1.27
C ASP A 218 -13.95 13.82 2.73
N VAL A 219 -12.97 13.43 3.53
CA VAL A 219 -13.16 13.05 4.94
C VAL A 219 -13.64 14.23 5.80
N ILE A 220 -13.21 15.45 5.47
CA ILE A 220 -13.53 16.64 6.26
C ILE A 220 -14.97 17.09 6.00
N SER A 221 -15.38 17.19 4.72
CA SER A 221 -16.73 17.62 4.36
C SER A 221 -17.76 16.49 4.37
N ASN A 222 -17.32 15.24 4.39
CA ASN A 222 -18.15 14.05 4.22
C ASN A 222 -18.83 13.94 2.83
N GLU A 223 -18.35 14.69 1.85
CA GLU A 223 -18.92 14.73 0.51
C GLU A 223 -18.19 13.75 -0.43
N ILE A 224 -18.97 13.11 -1.32
CA ILE A 224 -18.39 12.39 -2.44
C ILE A 224 -17.96 13.43 -3.48
N VAL A 225 -16.65 13.56 -3.67
CA VAL A 225 -16.04 14.58 -4.54
C VAL A 225 -15.73 14.10 -5.95
N CYS A 226 -15.68 12.79 -6.19
CA CYS A 226 -15.52 12.20 -7.52
C CYS A 226 -16.25 10.87 -7.57
N GLU A 227 -16.88 10.56 -8.70
CA GLU A 227 -17.68 9.35 -8.95
C GLU A 227 -17.34 8.76 -10.32
N GLY A 228 -17.79 7.53 -10.59
CA GLY A 228 -17.65 6.89 -11.90
C GLY A 228 -16.28 6.25 -12.13
N LEU A 229 -15.53 6.00 -11.05
CA LEU A 229 -14.25 5.33 -11.13
C LEU A 229 -14.39 3.80 -11.16
N SER A 230 -13.42 3.12 -11.73
CA SER A 230 -13.32 1.67 -11.73
C SER A 230 -12.23 1.21 -10.76
N MET A 231 -12.63 0.64 -9.62
CA MET A 231 -11.69 0.14 -8.62
C MET A 231 -10.59 1.18 -8.26
N PRO A 232 -10.94 2.39 -7.78
CA PRO A 232 -9.93 3.42 -7.48
C PRO A 232 -9.06 3.00 -6.30
N HIS A 233 -7.73 3.23 -6.39
CA HIS A 233 -6.73 2.91 -5.36
C HIS A 233 -5.76 4.06 -5.15
N SER A 234 -5.03 3.99 -4.04
CA SER A 234 -3.86 4.82 -3.71
C SER A 234 -4.05 6.31 -4.02
N PRO A 235 -5.09 6.98 -3.48
CA PRO A 235 -5.19 8.43 -3.60
C PRO A 235 -3.98 9.05 -2.91
N ARG A 236 -3.34 10.06 -3.53
CA ARG A 236 -2.19 10.77 -2.95
C ARG A 236 -2.28 12.25 -3.30
N MET A 237 -1.96 13.11 -2.35
CA MET A 237 -1.76 14.53 -2.61
C MET A 237 -0.34 14.78 -3.11
N HIS A 238 -0.21 15.42 -4.26
CA HIS A 238 1.09 15.83 -4.79
C HIS A 238 0.97 17.17 -5.52
N ASN A 239 1.81 18.15 -5.15
CA ASN A 239 1.82 19.50 -5.72
C ASN A 239 0.44 20.20 -5.74
N GLY A 240 -0.39 19.95 -4.70
CA GLY A 240 -1.74 20.54 -4.59
C GLY A 240 -2.80 19.86 -5.45
N GLU A 241 -2.48 18.76 -6.13
CA GLU A 241 -3.42 17.95 -6.91
C GLU A 241 -3.71 16.63 -6.19
N LEU A 242 -4.95 16.16 -6.30
CA LEU A 242 -5.35 14.84 -5.84
C LEU A 242 -5.17 13.83 -6.98
N TRP A 243 -4.16 13.01 -6.88
CA TRP A 243 -3.87 11.91 -7.79
C TRP A 243 -4.57 10.63 -7.35
N VAL A 244 -5.04 9.84 -8.30
CA VAL A 244 -5.75 8.57 -8.04
C VAL A 244 -5.36 7.56 -9.11
N LEU A 245 -5.23 6.30 -8.71
CA LEU A 245 -5.12 5.15 -9.61
C LEU A 245 -6.53 4.64 -9.93
N ASN A 246 -7.00 4.83 -11.15
CA ASN A 246 -8.23 4.22 -11.66
C ASN A 246 -7.90 2.83 -12.17
N SER A 247 -7.74 1.88 -11.24
CA SER A 247 -7.06 0.60 -11.48
C SER A 247 -7.77 -0.31 -12.46
N GLY A 248 -9.12 -0.27 -12.47
CA GLY A 248 -9.92 -1.08 -13.40
C GLY A 248 -9.88 -0.58 -14.84
N THR A 249 -9.32 0.59 -15.10
CA THR A 249 -9.04 1.11 -16.44
C THR A 249 -7.54 1.18 -16.77
N GLY A 250 -6.67 1.04 -15.77
CA GLY A 250 -5.23 1.18 -15.91
C GLY A 250 -4.75 2.62 -16.01
N ASP A 251 -5.50 3.59 -15.48
CA ASP A 251 -5.14 5.01 -15.58
C ASP A 251 -4.60 5.56 -14.27
N LEU A 252 -3.45 6.20 -14.35
CA LEU A 252 -3.02 7.23 -13.41
C LEU A 252 -3.63 8.56 -13.84
N GLY A 253 -4.29 9.28 -12.92
CA GLY A 253 -4.89 10.56 -13.22
C GLY A 253 -5.15 11.42 -12.00
N VAL A 254 -5.76 12.58 -12.22
CA VAL A 254 -6.08 13.56 -11.18
C VAL A 254 -7.59 13.76 -11.04
N VAL A 255 -8.04 14.10 -9.85
CA VAL A 255 -9.40 14.64 -9.65
C VAL A 255 -9.36 16.14 -9.88
N ASN A 256 -9.88 16.58 -11.03
CA ASN A 256 -9.86 17.99 -11.42
C ASN A 256 -11.10 18.71 -10.89
N PHE A 257 -10.94 19.50 -9.85
CA PHE A 257 -12.03 20.25 -9.20
C PHE A 257 -12.50 21.48 -9.98
N THR A 258 -11.78 21.89 -11.05
CA THR A 258 -12.19 23.03 -11.88
C THR A 258 -13.20 22.64 -12.96
N LYS A 259 -13.30 21.36 -13.32
CA LYS A 259 -14.17 20.84 -14.37
C LYS A 259 -15.53 20.35 -13.88
N GLY A 260 -15.62 20.00 -12.59
CA GLY A 260 -16.83 19.46 -11.99
C GLY A 260 -17.87 20.52 -11.59
N LYS A 261 -19.02 20.05 -11.10
CA LYS A 261 -20.01 20.92 -10.43
C LYS A 261 -19.41 21.43 -9.12
N LYS A 262 -19.93 22.56 -8.60
CA LYS A 262 -19.44 23.15 -7.35
C LYS A 262 -19.27 22.08 -6.24
N GLY A 263 -18.05 21.92 -5.75
CA GLY A 263 -17.69 20.93 -4.73
C GLY A 263 -17.42 19.50 -5.24
N LYS A 264 -17.55 19.23 -6.54
CA LYS A 264 -17.20 17.94 -7.16
C LYS A 264 -16.10 18.14 -8.19
N GLY A 265 -15.21 17.15 -8.30
CA GLY A 265 -14.22 17.05 -9.35
C GLY A 265 -14.61 15.97 -10.37
N GLU A 266 -13.94 16.01 -11.50
CA GLU A 266 -13.98 14.96 -12.52
C GLU A 266 -12.62 14.29 -12.61
N PHE A 267 -12.60 12.97 -12.75
CA PHE A 267 -11.36 12.25 -12.97
C PHE A 267 -10.82 12.53 -14.38
N GLU A 268 -9.60 13.01 -14.42
CA GLU A 268 -8.87 13.30 -15.66
C GLU A 268 -7.71 12.31 -15.78
N PRO A 269 -7.80 11.31 -16.68
CA PRO A 269 -6.71 10.37 -16.93
C PRO A 269 -5.51 11.13 -17.51
N ARG A 270 -4.32 10.84 -17.00
CA ARG A 270 -3.05 11.42 -17.45
C ARG A 270 -2.21 10.41 -18.20
N VAL A 271 -2.09 9.19 -17.67
CA VAL A 271 -1.21 8.15 -18.23
C VAL A 271 -1.90 6.79 -18.11
N PHE A 272 -1.91 6.04 -19.23
CA PHE A 272 -2.26 4.63 -19.22
C PHE A 272 -1.05 3.79 -18.82
N CYS A 273 -1.23 2.93 -17.82
CA CYS A 273 -0.24 1.98 -17.34
C CYS A 273 -0.75 0.55 -17.57
N PRO A 274 0.02 -0.34 -18.25
CA PRO A 274 -0.47 -1.63 -18.69
C PRO A 274 -0.49 -2.67 -17.55
N GLY A 275 -1.43 -2.54 -16.63
CA GLY A 275 -1.61 -3.43 -15.49
C GLY A 275 -2.72 -2.97 -14.57
N PHE A 276 -3.03 -3.78 -13.57
CA PHE A 276 -3.90 -3.36 -12.47
C PHE A 276 -3.08 -2.59 -11.46
N LEU A 277 -3.41 -1.31 -11.27
CA LEU A 277 -2.58 -0.36 -10.55
C LEU A 277 -2.82 -0.44 -9.03
N ARG A 278 -1.72 -0.51 -8.27
CA ARG A 278 -1.71 -0.39 -6.81
C ARG A 278 -0.37 0.16 -6.35
N GLY A 279 -0.39 1.01 -5.33
CA GLY A 279 0.80 1.71 -4.85
C GLY A 279 1.17 2.89 -5.76
N LEU A 280 1.17 4.08 -5.16
CA LEU A 280 1.50 5.34 -5.82
C LEU A 280 2.35 6.18 -4.88
N ALA A 281 3.55 6.51 -5.32
CA ALA A 281 4.44 7.41 -4.62
C ALA A 281 5.00 8.46 -5.58
N PHE A 282 5.50 9.57 -5.03
CA PHE A 282 6.07 10.66 -5.81
C PHE A 282 7.44 11.05 -5.29
N HIS A 283 8.32 11.43 -6.21
CA HIS A 283 9.57 12.10 -5.87
C HIS A 283 9.94 13.12 -6.95
N GLY A 284 10.01 14.39 -6.56
CA GLY A 284 10.20 15.49 -7.51
C GLY A 284 9.11 15.49 -8.59
N ASN A 285 9.51 15.43 -9.84
CA ASN A 285 8.60 15.39 -10.99
C ASN A 285 8.28 13.96 -11.49
N PHE A 286 8.50 12.95 -10.66
CA PHE A 286 8.25 11.56 -11.03
C PHE A 286 7.16 10.94 -10.18
N ALA A 287 6.23 10.23 -10.86
CA ALA A 287 5.33 9.29 -10.22
C ALA A 287 5.89 7.86 -10.33
N PHE A 288 5.81 7.13 -9.25
CA PHE A 288 6.14 5.71 -9.16
C PHE A 288 4.83 4.95 -9.01
N VAL A 289 4.53 4.07 -9.96
CA VAL A 289 3.25 3.37 -10.04
C VAL A 289 3.47 1.88 -10.00
N GLY A 290 2.89 1.22 -9.02
CA GLY A 290 2.91 -0.23 -8.91
C GLY A 290 1.88 -0.88 -9.84
N LEU A 291 2.31 -1.92 -10.54
CA LEU A 291 1.51 -2.70 -11.48
C LEU A 291 1.42 -4.15 -11.03
N SER A 292 0.22 -4.72 -11.21
CA SER A 292 -0.05 -6.14 -11.00
C SER A 292 -0.62 -6.77 -12.27
N LYS A 293 -0.32 -8.06 -12.49
CA LYS A 293 -1.01 -8.84 -13.51
C LYS A 293 -2.45 -9.07 -13.07
N PRO A 294 -3.43 -9.02 -13.98
CA PRO A 294 -4.80 -9.41 -13.67
C PRO A 294 -4.83 -10.86 -13.19
N ARG A 295 -5.46 -11.10 -12.04
CA ARG A 295 -5.67 -12.46 -11.55
C ARG A 295 -6.90 -13.05 -12.22
N TYR A 296 -6.78 -14.28 -12.66
CA TYR A 296 -7.86 -15.05 -13.28
C TYR A 296 -9.19 -14.85 -12.53
N LYS A 297 -10.25 -14.48 -13.26
CA LYS A 297 -11.64 -14.18 -12.81
C LYS A 297 -11.86 -12.94 -11.91
N ARG A 298 -10.86 -12.38 -11.25
CA ARG A 298 -11.09 -11.21 -10.37
C ARG A 298 -11.22 -9.88 -11.13
N PHE A 299 -10.68 -9.82 -12.35
CA PHE A 299 -10.67 -8.61 -13.17
C PHE A 299 -11.51 -8.74 -14.44
N GLU A 300 -12.22 -9.86 -14.60
CA GLU A 300 -13.16 -10.06 -15.70
C GLU A 300 -14.24 -8.97 -15.70
N GLY A 301 -14.50 -8.39 -16.87
CA GLY A 301 -15.48 -7.33 -17.05
C GLY A 301 -14.99 -5.91 -16.73
N LEU A 302 -13.69 -5.71 -16.40
CA LEU A 302 -13.11 -4.39 -16.29
C LEU A 302 -12.61 -3.88 -17.65
N ALA A 303 -12.68 -2.57 -17.87
CA ALA A 303 -12.23 -1.93 -19.13
C ALA A 303 -10.72 -2.16 -19.41
N LEU A 304 -9.93 -2.41 -18.37
CA LEU A 304 -8.50 -2.70 -18.50
C LEU A 304 -8.20 -3.82 -19.48
N GLU A 305 -9.00 -4.89 -19.49
CA GLU A 305 -8.76 -6.03 -20.39
C GLU A 305 -8.84 -5.62 -21.88
N GLN A 306 -9.84 -4.83 -22.24
CA GLN A 306 -9.99 -4.34 -23.62
C GLN A 306 -8.90 -3.32 -23.95
N ARG A 307 -8.57 -2.43 -23.03
CA ARG A 307 -7.53 -1.40 -23.21
C ARG A 307 -6.14 -2.00 -23.40
N LEU A 308 -5.82 -3.09 -22.70
CA LEU A 308 -4.56 -3.84 -22.93
C LEU A 308 -4.51 -4.40 -24.36
N LYS A 309 -5.60 -4.98 -24.85
CA LYS A 309 -5.70 -5.47 -26.24
C LYS A 309 -5.55 -4.34 -27.26
N ASP A 310 -6.23 -3.22 -27.04
CA ASP A 310 -6.18 -2.04 -27.93
C ASP A 310 -4.78 -1.40 -27.96
N ALA A 311 -4.03 -1.49 -26.87
CA ALA A 311 -2.66 -1.00 -26.77
C ALA A 311 -1.60 -2.02 -27.20
N ASP A 312 -2.00 -3.21 -27.69
CA ASP A 312 -1.12 -4.34 -27.99
C ASP A 312 -0.10 -4.60 -26.85
N SER A 313 -0.60 -4.59 -25.62
CA SER A 313 0.20 -4.66 -24.42
C SER A 313 -0.24 -5.79 -23.52
N GLU A 314 0.73 -6.48 -22.91
CA GLU A 314 0.47 -7.47 -21.87
C GLU A 314 0.66 -6.85 -20.47
N PRO A 315 -0.19 -7.23 -19.50
CA PRO A 315 -0.03 -6.77 -18.13
C PRO A 315 1.20 -7.44 -17.50
N TRP A 316 1.93 -6.67 -16.69
CA TRP A 316 3.09 -7.16 -15.97
C TRP A 316 3.10 -6.71 -14.51
N CYS A 317 3.94 -7.32 -13.68
CA CYS A 317 4.11 -6.99 -12.28
C CYS A 317 5.40 -6.18 -12.07
N GLY A 318 5.34 -5.11 -11.30
CA GLY A 318 6.49 -4.29 -10.97
C GLY A 318 6.16 -2.80 -10.79
N VAL A 319 7.11 -1.94 -11.06
CA VAL A 319 7.00 -0.48 -10.89
C VAL A 319 7.31 0.24 -12.18
N GLN A 320 6.41 1.14 -12.62
CA GLN A 320 6.68 2.15 -13.65
C GLN A 320 7.08 3.47 -13.02
N ILE A 321 8.03 4.16 -13.64
CA ILE A 321 8.43 5.52 -13.29
C ILE A 321 8.02 6.44 -14.41
N ILE A 322 7.14 7.37 -14.10
CA ILE A 322 6.50 8.26 -15.06
C ILE A 322 6.98 9.69 -14.80
N ASP A 323 7.47 10.34 -15.83
CA ASP A 323 7.74 11.78 -15.82
C ASP A 323 6.42 12.53 -15.95
N LEU A 324 6.04 13.29 -14.94
CA LEU A 324 4.77 14.01 -14.88
C LEU A 324 4.66 15.14 -15.89
N SER A 325 5.78 15.70 -16.37
CA SER A 325 5.77 16.77 -17.39
C SER A 325 5.39 16.25 -18.78
N SER A 326 5.86 15.05 -19.12
CA SER A 326 5.65 14.45 -20.44
C SER A 326 4.58 13.35 -20.47
N GLY A 327 4.24 12.79 -19.31
CA GLY A 327 3.42 11.58 -19.22
C GLY A 327 4.12 10.31 -19.69
N ALA A 328 5.41 10.35 -19.97
CA ALA A 328 6.16 9.21 -20.49
C ALA A 328 6.63 8.28 -19.35
N CYS A 329 6.53 6.97 -19.57
CA CYS A 329 7.25 5.98 -18.77
C CYS A 329 8.74 6.09 -19.13
N VAL A 330 9.55 6.56 -18.19
CA VAL A 330 10.98 6.83 -18.40
C VAL A 330 11.88 5.71 -17.88
N ASP A 331 11.44 4.98 -16.88
CA ASP A 331 12.13 3.81 -16.33
C ASP A 331 11.13 2.82 -15.74
N TRP A 332 11.59 1.60 -15.50
CA TRP A 332 10.76 0.55 -14.86
C TRP A 332 11.63 -0.50 -14.15
N PHE A 333 10.99 -1.16 -13.16
CA PHE A 333 11.44 -2.39 -12.51
C PHE A 333 10.35 -3.45 -12.68
N ARG A 334 10.69 -4.61 -13.21
CA ARG A 334 9.74 -5.67 -13.53
C ARG A 334 10.06 -6.96 -12.78
N ILE A 335 9.00 -7.64 -12.36
CA ILE A 335 9.03 -8.95 -11.71
C ILE A 335 8.32 -9.95 -12.61
N ASP A 336 9.02 -10.99 -13.03
CA ASP A 336 8.48 -12.09 -13.81
C ASP A 336 8.48 -13.40 -13.01
N GLY A 337 7.70 -14.40 -13.48
CA GLY A 337 7.56 -15.71 -12.82
C GLY A 337 6.37 -15.79 -11.87
N ALA A 338 6.57 -16.35 -10.69
CA ALA A 338 5.50 -16.68 -9.73
C ALA A 338 4.79 -15.47 -9.11
N ILE A 339 5.40 -14.29 -9.12
CA ILE A 339 4.85 -13.08 -8.50
C ILE A 339 4.05 -12.28 -9.52
N ALA A 340 2.78 -12.11 -9.25
CA ALA A 340 1.84 -11.42 -10.13
C ALA A 340 1.25 -10.14 -9.52
N GLU A 341 1.60 -9.83 -8.26
CA GLU A 341 0.95 -8.77 -7.51
C GLU A 341 1.97 -7.92 -6.74
N LEU A 342 1.82 -6.62 -6.88
CA LEU A 342 2.38 -5.58 -6.05
C LEU A 342 1.21 -4.84 -5.39
N TYR A 343 1.36 -4.49 -4.10
CA TYR A 343 0.24 -3.92 -3.37
C TYR A 343 0.38 -2.44 -3.07
N ASP A 344 1.42 -2.03 -2.38
CA ASP A 344 1.70 -0.62 -2.09
C ASP A 344 3.18 -0.30 -2.31
N LEU A 345 3.49 0.99 -2.46
CA LEU A 345 4.79 1.46 -2.92
C LEU A 345 5.15 2.79 -2.25
N GLU A 346 6.44 2.89 -1.83
CA GLU A 346 7.03 4.12 -1.31
C GLU A 346 8.42 4.38 -1.92
N VAL A 347 8.81 5.66 -1.93
CA VAL A 347 10.13 6.11 -2.36
C VAL A 347 10.95 6.53 -1.15
N ILE A 348 11.98 5.77 -0.83
CA ILE A 348 12.88 6.05 0.27
C ILE A 348 13.98 7.00 -0.20
N VAL A 349 14.04 8.18 0.40
CA VAL A 349 15.02 9.23 0.07
C VAL A 349 16.23 9.12 0.98
N GLY A 350 17.43 9.29 0.42
CA GLY A 350 18.67 9.34 1.19
C GLY A 350 19.41 8.02 1.32
N TYR A 351 18.77 6.90 1.02
CA TYR A 351 19.36 5.57 1.15
C TYR A 351 19.49 4.86 -0.20
N ALA A 352 20.65 4.26 -0.41
CA ALA A 352 20.97 3.56 -1.67
C ALA A 352 20.64 2.08 -1.63
N CYS A 353 20.84 1.43 -0.49
CA CYS A 353 20.70 0.00 -0.32
C CYS A 353 20.00 -0.36 0.99
N PRO A 354 18.70 -0.04 1.14
CA PRO A 354 17.98 -0.36 2.36
C PRO A 354 17.65 -1.86 2.47
N MET A 355 17.48 -2.30 3.72
CA MET A 355 16.98 -3.62 4.07
C MET A 355 15.97 -3.55 5.22
N ALA A 356 15.22 -4.63 5.43
CA ALA A 356 14.42 -4.81 6.64
C ALA A 356 14.68 -6.18 7.26
N VAL A 357 14.52 -6.25 8.56
CA VAL A 357 14.61 -7.48 9.35
C VAL A 357 13.18 -8.06 9.47
N PRO A 358 12.97 -9.33 9.08
CA PRO A 358 11.67 -9.99 9.24
C PRO A 358 11.29 -10.09 10.73
N PRO A 359 10.05 -9.78 11.14
CA PRO A 359 9.66 -9.73 12.55
C PRO A 359 9.77 -11.07 13.30
N ALA A 360 9.70 -12.19 12.57
CA ALA A 360 9.79 -13.55 13.13
C ALA A 360 11.19 -14.19 12.95
N SER A 361 12.21 -13.40 12.65
CA SER A 361 13.58 -13.91 12.45
C SER A 361 14.42 -13.88 13.73
N GLU A 362 15.50 -14.65 13.74
CA GLU A 362 16.50 -14.62 14.83
C GLU A 362 17.23 -13.27 14.86
N GLU A 363 17.40 -12.62 13.71
CA GLU A 363 17.98 -11.29 13.61
C GLU A 363 17.13 -10.26 14.37
N ALA A 364 15.81 -10.32 14.28
CA ALA A 364 14.92 -9.43 15.03
C ALA A 364 15.06 -9.64 16.55
N ALA A 365 15.28 -10.87 16.99
CA ALA A 365 15.47 -11.20 18.40
C ALA A 365 16.86 -10.82 18.93
N SER A 366 17.88 -10.84 18.09
CA SER A 366 19.27 -10.61 18.49
C SER A 366 19.78 -9.18 18.28
N LEU A 367 19.13 -8.40 17.40
CA LEU A 367 19.55 -7.03 17.10
C LEU A 367 19.07 -6.05 18.18
N ILE A 368 19.94 -5.77 19.13
CA ILE A 368 19.71 -4.87 20.26
C ILE A 368 20.40 -3.53 19.98
N THR A 369 19.63 -2.46 20.05
CA THR A 369 20.12 -1.08 19.97
C THR A 369 19.60 -0.28 21.16
N PHE A 370 20.42 0.58 21.72
CA PHE A 370 20.07 1.46 22.84
C PHE A 370 20.91 2.73 22.80
N VAL A 371 20.40 3.78 23.41
CA VAL A 371 21.19 5.00 23.65
C VAL A 371 21.96 4.81 24.95
N ALA A 372 23.28 4.82 24.88
CA ALA A 372 24.11 4.79 26.08
C ALA A 372 23.88 6.09 26.87
N GLN A 373 23.41 5.98 28.11
CA GLN A 373 23.36 7.10 29.05
C GLN A 373 24.61 7.07 29.88
N GLU A 374 25.31 8.21 29.99
CA GLU A 374 26.34 8.40 31.01
C GLU A 374 25.62 8.49 32.37
N PHE A 375 25.69 7.44 33.13
CA PHE A 375 25.28 7.50 34.54
C PHE A 375 26.33 8.34 35.26
N ALA A 376 25.91 9.43 35.91
CA ALA A 376 26.79 10.19 36.77
C ALA A 376 27.41 9.22 37.82
N GLU A 377 28.75 9.14 37.87
CA GLU A 377 29.40 8.42 38.95
C GLU A 377 28.96 9.07 40.26
N ASP A 378 28.26 8.31 41.10
CA ASP A 378 28.03 8.71 42.47
C ASP A 378 29.39 8.94 43.12
N LYS A 379 29.78 10.21 43.29
CA LYS A 379 30.96 10.56 44.08
C LYS A 379 30.63 10.18 45.53
N ALA A 380 31.16 9.01 45.94
CA ALA A 380 31.17 8.58 47.33
C ALA A 380 32.05 9.49 48.19
#